data_4f6c3019e9d742528a4bef1b7c917da4
#
_entry.id   4f6c3019e9d742528a4bef1b7c917da4
#
_cell.length_a   1.000
_cell.length_b   1.000
_cell.length_c   1.000
_cell.angle_alpha   90.00
_cell.angle_beta   90.00
_cell.angle_gamma   90.00
#
_symmetry.space_group_name_H-M   'P 1'
#
loop_
_entity.id
_entity.type
_entity.pdbx_description
1 polymer ?
#
loop_
_entity_poly.entity_id
_entity_poly.type
_entity_poly.pdbx_seq_one_letter_code
_entity_poly.pdbx_strand_id
1 'polypeptide(L)'
;MFENLSDRLERSFKILKGEGQITEINVASTLKDVRRALLDADVNFKVAKNFTDKVKEKALGMNVLTAVKPGQLMVKIVHDELADLMGGEAVDINLDGHPAIILMSGLQGSGKTTFSGKLANLLKSKRNKKPLLVACDVYRPAAIEQLKVVGEQIQVPVYAEPENKDVVAIAQHAIQEAKAKGNDVVIVDTAGRLAVDEEMMNEIASLKESLHPSETLFVVDAMTGQDAVNTAKEFNDRLDFDGVILTKLDGDTRGGAALSIRTIVTKPIKFVGTGEKMEALDVFYPNRMADRILGMGDIVSLVERAQEQFDEEEAKRLQRKIQKNKFDFNDFLGQIEQIKKMGNLKDLASMIPGVGKAIKDVDIDDNAFVSIEAIIRSMTPKERTNPEILNTSRRQRIAKGSGTNIQEVNKLIKQFDQTRKMMKMVTGNQMAGMMSRMKGMKLPGMPK
;
A
#
# COMPACT_ATOMS: atom_id res chain seq x y z
N MET A 1 4.17 -3.60 -7.48
CA MET A 1 5.19 -3.07 -6.54
C MET A 1 6.39 -4.00 -6.55
N PHE A 2 7.60 -3.54 -6.85
CA PHE A 2 8.89 -4.29 -6.87
C PHE A 2 8.97 -5.55 -7.77
N GLU A 3 8.05 -5.75 -8.69
CA GLU A 3 7.94 -7.02 -9.44
C GLU A 3 9.23 -7.38 -10.19
N ASN A 4 9.84 -6.41 -10.90
CA ASN A 4 11.07 -6.65 -11.65
C ASN A 4 12.26 -7.02 -10.74
N LEU A 5 12.38 -6.32 -9.61
CA LEU A 5 13.45 -6.58 -8.63
C LEU A 5 13.24 -7.95 -7.98
N SER A 6 12.03 -8.27 -7.54
CA SER A 6 11.67 -9.55 -6.91
C SER A 6 11.96 -10.74 -7.81
N ASP A 7 11.55 -10.68 -9.08
CA ASP A 7 11.77 -11.76 -10.05
C ASP A 7 13.27 -12.03 -10.29
N ARG A 8 14.09 -10.96 -10.35
CA ARG A 8 15.54 -11.09 -10.55
C ARG A 8 16.24 -11.65 -9.32
N LEU A 9 15.90 -11.14 -8.13
CA LEU A 9 16.46 -11.64 -6.88
C LEU A 9 16.09 -13.11 -6.65
N GLU A 10 14.87 -13.49 -6.92
CA GLU A 10 14.45 -14.89 -6.78
C GLU A 10 15.22 -15.83 -7.73
N ARG A 11 15.47 -15.41 -8.98
CA ARG A 11 16.29 -16.19 -9.91
C ARG A 11 17.71 -16.38 -9.39
N SER A 12 18.31 -15.32 -8.86
CA SER A 12 19.65 -15.37 -8.27
C SER A 12 19.72 -16.33 -7.07
N PHE A 13 18.68 -16.35 -6.22
CA PHE A 13 18.63 -17.25 -5.06
C PHE A 13 18.21 -18.69 -5.40
N LYS A 14 17.51 -18.94 -6.53
CA LYS A 14 17.21 -20.31 -6.96
C LYS A 14 18.45 -21.13 -7.22
N ILE A 15 19.49 -20.52 -7.76
CA ILE A 15 20.78 -21.17 -8.01
C ILE A 15 21.37 -21.64 -6.68
N LEU A 16 21.39 -20.80 -5.66
CA LEU A 16 21.89 -21.15 -4.32
C LEU A 16 21.04 -22.20 -3.58
N LYS A 17 19.73 -22.22 -3.79
CA LYS A 17 18.83 -23.22 -3.17
C LYS A 17 19.01 -24.62 -3.72
N GLY A 18 19.51 -24.76 -4.95
CA GLY A 18 19.73 -26.05 -5.62
C GLY A 18 21.10 -26.66 -5.33
N GLU A 19 22.05 -25.91 -4.76
CA GLU A 19 23.41 -26.41 -4.47
C GLU A 19 23.49 -27.00 -3.06
N GLY A 20 23.99 -28.21 -2.96
CA GLY A 20 24.17 -28.92 -1.68
C GLY A 20 25.24 -28.31 -0.78
N GLN A 21 26.13 -27.47 -1.32
CA GLN A 21 27.16 -26.72 -0.58
C GLN A 21 27.28 -25.32 -1.17
N ILE A 22 27.32 -24.32 -0.29
CA ILE A 22 27.64 -22.95 -0.66
C ILE A 22 29.15 -22.75 -0.52
N THR A 23 29.81 -22.28 -1.57
CA THR A 23 31.21 -21.93 -1.63
C THR A 23 31.35 -20.40 -1.68
N GLU A 24 32.53 -19.88 -1.34
CA GLU A 24 32.83 -18.45 -1.51
C GLU A 24 32.62 -18.00 -2.97
N ILE A 25 32.90 -18.85 -3.94
CA ILE A 25 32.73 -18.58 -5.37
C ILE A 25 31.24 -18.42 -5.71
N ASN A 26 30.36 -19.30 -5.19
CA ASN A 26 28.92 -19.26 -5.44
C ASN A 26 28.29 -18.02 -4.80
N VAL A 27 28.73 -17.66 -3.58
CA VAL A 27 28.30 -16.43 -2.89
C VAL A 27 28.68 -15.20 -3.71
N ALA A 28 29.94 -15.13 -4.17
CA ALA A 28 30.44 -14.01 -4.97
C ALA A 28 29.68 -13.85 -6.30
N SER A 29 29.41 -14.98 -6.98
CA SER A 29 28.62 -14.99 -8.23
C SER A 29 27.18 -14.49 -7.98
N THR A 30 26.50 -15.04 -6.98
CA THR A 30 25.12 -14.63 -6.63
C THR A 30 25.03 -13.16 -6.24
N LEU A 31 25.99 -12.66 -5.45
CA LEU A 31 26.03 -11.24 -5.06
C LEU A 31 26.30 -10.30 -6.25
N LYS A 32 27.03 -10.76 -7.25
CA LYS A 32 27.18 -10.03 -8.52
C LYS A 32 25.82 -9.88 -9.24
N ASP A 33 25.05 -10.96 -9.29
CA ASP A 33 23.71 -10.94 -9.90
C ASP A 33 22.73 -10.09 -9.08
N VAL A 34 22.79 -10.18 -7.75
CA VAL A 34 22.00 -9.32 -6.83
C VAL A 34 22.35 -7.85 -7.05
N ARG A 35 23.64 -7.49 -7.12
CA ARG A 35 24.07 -6.11 -7.41
C ARG A 35 23.53 -5.62 -8.75
N ARG A 36 23.60 -6.46 -9.78
CA ARG A 36 23.04 -6.13 -11.09
C ARG A 36 21.52 -5.93 -11.02
N ALA A 37 20.81 -6.80 -10.31
CA ALA A 37 19.36 -6.65 -10.12
C ALA A 37 19.00 -5.32 -9.44
N LEU A 38 19.74 -4.90 -8.41
CA LEU A 38 19.56 -3.62 -7.73
C LEU A 38 19.83 -2.43 -8.66
N LEU A 39 20.91 -2.49 -9.48
CA LEU A 39 21.23 -1.43 -10.44
C LEU A 39 20.15 -1.32 -11.53
N ASP A 40 19.67 -2.45 -12.05
CA ASP A 40 18.59 -2.49 -13.04
C ASP A 40 17.25 -2.01 -12.46
N ALA A 41 17.13 -2.01 -11.12
CA ALA A 41 16.01 -1.44 -10.38
C ALA A 41 16.20 0.04 -10.02
N ASP A 42 17.16 0.74 -10.63
CA ASP A 42 17.51 2.14 -10.36
C ASP A 42 18.00 2.42 -8.92
N VAL A 43 18.57 1.42 -8.23
CA VAL A 43 19.23 1.66 -6.95
C VAL A 43 20.58 2.36 -7.20
N ASN A 44 20.89 3.35 -6.37
CA ASN A 44 22.16 4.08 -6.46
C ASN A 44 23.36 3.12 -6.39
N PHE A 45 24.35 3.31 -7.26
CA PHE A 45 25.51 2.42 -7.38
C PHE A 45 26.26 2.22 -6.05
N LYS A 46 26.50 3.30 -5.29
CA LYS A 46 27.19 3.21 -4.00
C LYS A 46 26.37 2.41 -2.98
N VAL A 47 25.05 2.60 -2.99
CA VAL A 47 24.11 1.86 -2.14
C VAL A 47 24.14 0.38 -2.48
N ALA A 48 23.98 0.01 -3.76
CA ALA A 48 24.00 -1.37 -4.23
C ALA A 48 25.35 -2.07 -3.95
N LYS A 49 26.47 -1.35 -4.11
CA LYS A 49 27.79 -1.86 -3.78
C LYS A 49 27.93 -2.13 -2.28
N ASN A 50 27.67 -1.14 -1.44
CA ASN A 50 27.78 -1.27 0.02
C ASN A 50 26.89 -2.39 0.56
N PHE A 51 25.67 -2.50 0.05
CA PHE A 51 24.75 -3.58 0.38
C PHE A 51 25.35 -4.95 0.11
N THR A 52 25.84 -5.19 -1.13
CA THR A 52 26.40 -6.49 -1.49
C THR A 52 27.69 -6.80 -0.74
N ASP A 53 28.51 -5.79 -0.42
CA ASP A 53 29.73 -5.96 0.35
C ASP A 53 29.42 -6.36 1.81
N LYS A 54 28.43 -5.74 2.46
CA LYS A 54 27.93 -6.12 3.79
C LYS A 54 27.33 -7.54 3.82
N VAL A 55 26.50 -7.88 2.82
CA VAL A 55 25.95 -9.24 2.70
C VAL A 55 27.07 -10.27 2.57
N LYS A 56 28.10 -9.98 1.78
CA LYS A 56 29.29 -10.85 1.63
C LYS A 56 29.99 -11.06 2.97
N GLU A 57 30.27 -9.99 3.69
CA GLU A 57 30.92 -10.02 4.99
C GLU A 57 30.13 -10.86 6.00
N LYS A 58 28.83 -10.63 6.14
CA LYS A 58 27.95 -11.40 7.02
C LYS A 58 27.88 -12.88 6.60
N ALA A 59 27.78 -13.16 5.31
CA ALA A 59 27.73 -14.53 4.80
C ALA A 59 29.01 -15.33 5.10
N LEU A 60 30.15 -14.71 5.00
CA LEU A 60 31.46 -15.34 5.32
C LEU A 60 31.69 -15.46 6.83
N GLY A 61 31.26 -14.44 7.62
CA GLY A 61 31.45 -14.43 9.07
C GLY A 61 30.53 -15.38 9.86
N MET A 62 29.31 -15.70 9.32
CA MET A 62 28.32 -16.53 10.00
C MET A 62 28.45 -18.05 9.75
N ASN A 63 29.55 -18.54 9.20
CA ASN A 63 29.72 -19.96 8.83
C ASN A 63 28.54 -20.50 7.98
N VAL A 64 28.01 -19.68 7.06
CA VAL A 64 26.95 -20.08 6.13
C VAL A 64 27.35 -21.33 5.35
N LEU A 65 28.65 -21.48 5.12
CA LEU A 65 29.25 -22.63 4.40
C LEU A 65 29.02 -23.96 5.11
N THR A 66 28.81 -23.96 6.41
CA THR A 66 28.60 -25.16 7.24
C THR A 66 27.16 -25.34 7.70
N ALA A 67 26.28 -24.41 7.39
CA ALA A 67 24.89 -24.46 7.80
C ALA A 67 24.11 -25.58 7.08
N VAL A 68 23.20 -26.25 7.80
CA VAL A 68 22.36 -27.33 7.26
C VAL A 68 21.49 -26.88 6.07
N LYS A 69 21.15 -25.59 6.00
CA LYS A 69 20.36 -24.99 4.92
C LYS A 69 21.00 -23.66 4.49
N PRO A 70 22.17 -23.69 3.86
CA PRO A 70 22.92 -22.47 3.55
C PRO A 70 22.14 -21.45 2.69
N GLY A 71 21.36 -21.91 1.71
CA GLY A 71 20.55 -21.03 0.87
C GLY A 71 19.45 -20.28 1.63
N GLN A 72 18.89 -20.88 2.70
CA GLN A 72 17.90 -20.19 3.54
C GLN A 72 18.56 -19.14 4.43
N LEU A 73 19.74 -19.44 4.98
CA LEU A 73 20.49 -18.49 5.78
C LEU A 73 20.93 -17.29 4.92
N MET A 74 21.33 -17.52 3.67
CA MET A 74 21.69 -16.45 2.73
C MET A 74 20.48 -15.54 2.43
N VAL A 75 19.30 -16.11 2.20
CA VAL A 75 18.07 -15.33 2.01
C VAL A 75 17.74 -14.49 3.26
N LYS A 76 17.93 -15.05 4.46
CA LYS A 76 17.75 -14.32 5.72
C LYS A 76 18.73 -13.15 5.83
N ILE A 77 20.02 -13.35 5.55
CA ILE A 77 21.03 -12.27 5.58
C ILE A 77 20.62 -11.14 4.62
N VAL A 78 20.20 -11.48 3.40
CA VAL A 78 19.77 -10.48 2.41
C VAL A 78 18.50 -9.77 2.86
N HIS A 79 17.54 -10.48 3.46
CA HIS A 79 16.33 -9.88 4.04
C HIS A 79 16.68 -8.85 5.12
N ASP A 80 17.50 -9.25 6.09
CA ASP A 80 17.88 -8.40 7.22
C ASP A 80 18.64 -7.16 6.72
N GLU A 81 19.57 -7.32 5.75
CA GLU A 81 20.27 -6.19 5.15
C GLU A 81 19.38 -5.27 4.31
N LEU A 82 18.36 -5.80 3.63
CA LEU A 82 17.35 -4.97 2.94
C LEU A 82 16.52 -4.17 3.94
N ALA A 83 16.09 -4.80 5.03
CA ALA A 83 15.36 -4.12 6.09
C ALA A 83 16.21 -3.00 6.72
N ASP A 84 17.47 -3.30 7.06
CA ASP A 84 18.43 -2.33 7.63
C ASP A 84 18.70 -1.16 6.66
N LEU A 85 18.85 -1.45 5.37
CA LEU A 85 19.04 -0.45 4.32
C LEU A 85 17.88 0.55 4.26
N MET A 86 16.66 0.07 4.51
CA MET A 86 15.45 0.87 4.53
C MET A 86 15.15 1.52 5.90
N GLY A 87 15.99 1.27 6.93
CA GLY A 87 15.89 1.91 8.24
C GLY A 87 15.63 0.97 9.43
N GLY A 88 15.52 -0.35 9.19
CA GLY A 88 15.32 -1.38 10.21
C GLY A 88 13.92 -1.42 10.79
N GLU A 89 13.50 -0.36 11.45
CA GLU A 89 12.20 -0.24 12.11
C GLU A 89 11.34 0.88 11.50
N ALA A 90 10.03 0.76 11.66
CA ALA A 90 9.10 1.82 11.28
C ALA A 90 9.23 3.01 12.22
N VAL A 91 9.22 4.22 11.66
CA VAL A 91 9.25 5.47 12.42
C VAL A 91 7.90 6.16 12.29
N ASP A 92 7.24 6.39 13.41
CA ASP A 92 5.93 7.04 13.42
C ASP A 92 6.04 8.55 13.18
N ILE A 93 4.90 9.17 12.86
CA ILE A 93 4.79 10.61 12.70
C ILE A 93 4.79 11.28 14.09
N ASN A 94 5.49 12.39 14.22
CA ASN A 94 5.45 13.22 15.42
C ASN A 94 4.18 14.10 15.42
N LEU A 95 3.36 13.94 16.44
CA LEU A 95 2.12 14.70 16.66
C LEU A 95 2.18 15.53 17.94
N ASP A 96 3.37 15.92 18.37
CA ASP A 96 3.55 16.80 19.53
C ASP A 96 3.07 18.22 19.21
N GLY A 97 2.44 18.86 20.18
CA GLY A 97 1.90 20.21 20.05
C GLY A 97 0.36 20.27 20.07
N HIS A 98 -0.18 21.47 20.28
CA HIS A 98 -1.61 21.74 20.34
C HIS A 98 -1.97 23.02 19.58
N PRO A 99 -2.29 22.94 18.29
CA PRO A 99 -2.29 21.75 17.42
C PRO A 99 -0.88 21.30 17.05
N ALA A 100 -0.71 20.01 16.73
CA ALA A 100 0.48 19.52 16.05
C ALA A 100 0.48 20.05 14.60
N ILE A 101 1.62 20.54 14.12
CA ILE A 101 1.74 21.15 12.79
C ILE A 101 2.56 20.22 11.89
N ILE A 102 1.98 19.82 10.78
CA ILE A 102 2.63 18.99 9.76
C ILE A 102 2.80 19.82 8.49
N LEU A 103 4.04 20.04 8.08
CA LEU A 103 4.39 20.76 6.86
C LEU A 103 4.68 19.77 5.74
N MET A 104 3.92 19.86 4.64
CA MET A 104 4.09 19.01 3.45
C MET A 104 4.96 19.73 2.42
N SER A 105 6.06 19.14 1.98
CA SER A 105 6.98 19.68 0.99
C SER A 105 7.24 18.72 -0.16
N GLY A 106 7.69 19.22 -1.33
CA GLY A 106 8.02 18.39 -2.51
C GLY A 106 7.66 19.05 -3.83
N LEU A 107 8.05 18.44 -4.94
CA LEU A 107 7.82 18.97 -6.29
C LEU A 107 6.35 18.90 -6.71
N GLN A 108 6.01 19.61 -7.79
CA GLN A 108 4.71 19.52 -8.46
C GLN A 108 4.50 18.10 -8.99
N GLY A 109 3.29 17.56 -8.81
CA GLY A 109 2.95 16.21 -9.27
C GLY A 109 3.45 15.08 -8.35
N SER A 110 4.19 15.38 -7.28
CA SER A 110 4.62 14.37 -6.30
C SER A 110 3.47 13.81 -5.46
N GLY A 111 2.29 14.40 -5.51
CA GLY A 111 1.10 13.92 -4.79
C GLY A 111 0.85 14.54 -3.42
N LYS A 112 1.48 15.70 -3.10
CA LYS A 112 1.32 16.38 -1.80
C LYS A 112 -0.14 16.57 -1.39
N THR A 113 -0.92 17.26 -2.21
CA THR A 113 -2.34 17.56 -1.94
C THR A 113 -3.18 16.33 -1.67
N THR A 114 -3.04 15.30 -2.53
CA THR A 114 -3.73 14.02 -2.33
C THR A 114 -3.27 13.33 -1.06
N PHE A 115 -1.95 13.38 -0.78
CA PHE A 115 -1.40 12.74 0.41
C PHE A 115 -1.75 13.49 1.69
N SER A 116 -1.84 14.82 1.66
CA SER A 116 -2.38 15.64 2.77
C SER A 116 -3.77 15.16 3.19
N GLY A 117 -4.64 14.88 2.19
CA GLY A 117 -5.95 14.29 2.44
C GLY A 117 -5.88 12.86 3.01
N LYS A 118 -5.06 11.98 2.43
CA LYS A 118 -4.88 10.62 2.94
C LYS A 118 -4.38 10.59 4.37
N LEU A 119 -3.40 11.45 4.70
CA LEU A 119 -2.87 11.58 6.05
C LEU A 119 -3.94 12.10 7.01
N ALA A 120 -4.70 13.12 6.61
CA ALA A 120 -5.82 13.63 7.40
C ALA A 120 -6.87 12.54 7.67
N ASN A 121 -7.22 11.75 6.64
CA ASN A 121 -8.15 10.63 6.77
C ASN A 121 -7.63 9.55 7.74
N LEU A 122 -6.36 9.18 7.65
CA LEU A 122 -5.72 8.24 8.57
C LEU A 122 -5.74 8.76 10.01
N LEU A 123 -5.34 10.03 10.23
CA LEU A 123 -5.32 10.63 11.55
C LEU A 123 -6.72 10.72 12.16
N LYS A 124 -7.73 11.06 11.36
CA LYS A 124 -9.14 11.10 11.79
C LYS A 124 -9.67 9.71 12.12
N SER A 125 -9.54 8.76 11.18
CA SER A 125 -10.21 7.45 11.26
C SER A 125 -9.51 6.47 12.20
N LYS A 126 -8.16 6.47 12.23
CA LYS A 126 -7.38 5.49 13.00
C LYS A 126 -6.77 6.04 14.28
N ARG A 127 -6.58 7.37 14.38
CA ARG A 127 -5.93 8.01 15.55
C ARG A 127 -6.86 8.93 16.33
N ASN A 128 -8.13 8.99 15.95
CA ASN A 128 -9.16 9.82 16.60
C ASN A 128 -8.74 11.28 16.74
N LYS A 129 -8.01 11.82 15.73
CA LYS A 129 -7.58 13.22 15.68
C LYS A 129 -8.58 14.07 14.91
N LYS A 130 -8.55 15.39 15.16
CA LYS A 130 -9.37 16.39 14.48
C LYS A 130 -8.49 17.26 13.57
N PRO A 131 -8.12 16.79 12.37
CA PRO A 131 -7.24 17.53 11.48
C PRO A 131 -7.94 18.73 10.84
N LEU A 132 -7.14 19.76 10.51
CA LEU A 132 -7.45 20.88 9.64
C LEU A 132 -6.45 20.85 8.46
N LEU A 133 -6.96 20.88 7.23
CA LEU A 133 -6.13 21.04 6.03
C LEU A 133 -5.96 22.54 5.72
N VAL A 134 -4.77 22.95 5.32
CA VAL A 134 -4.46 24.36 5.01
C VAL A 134 -3.92 24.47 3.58
N ALA A 135 -4.58 25.28 2.75
CA ALA A 135 -4.21 25.48 1.36
C ALA A 135 -3.18 26.63 1.22
N CYS A 136 -1.91 26.28 1.14
CA CYS A 136 -0.81 27.21 0.90
C CYS A 136 -0.24 27.15 -0.55
N ASP A 137 -0.87 26.44 -1.49
CA ASP A 137 -0.58 26.56 -2.92
C ASP A 137 -1.41 27.71 -3.52
N VAL A 138 -0.99 28.93 -3.23
CA VAL A 138 -1.71 30.17 -3.60
C VAL A 138 -1.48 30.59 -5.07
N TYR A 139 -0.54 29.94 -5.75
CA TYR A 139 -0.21 30.24 -7.15
C TYR A 139 -1.13 29.53 -8.14
N ARG A 140 -1.81 28.49 -7.69
CA ARG A 140 -2.71 27.67 -8.51
C ARG A 140 -4.10 27.57 -7.88
N PRO A 141 -5.06 28.39 -8.35
CA PRO A 141 -6.44 28.34 -7.84
C PRO A 141 -7.05 26.92 -7.87
N ALA A 142 -6.72 26.15 -8.90
CA ALA A 142 -7.17 24.76 -9.01
C ALA A 142 -6.63 23.85 -7.88
N ALA A 143 -5.47 24.15 -7.28
CA ALA A 143 -4.93 23.36 -6.16
C ALA A 143 -5.72 23.62 -4.87
N ILE A 144 -6.16 24.87 -4.63
CA ILE A 144 -7.02 25.21 -3.51
C ILE A 144 -8.36 24.46 -3.63
N GLU A 145 -8.98 24.49 -4.81
CA GLU A 145 -10.23 23.77 -5.05
C GLU A 145 -10.05 22.25 -4.94
N GLN A 146 -8.93 21.72 -5.43
CA GLN A 146 -8.61 20.30 -5.28
C GLN A 146 -8.53 19.91 -3.80
N LEU A 147 -7.86 20.71 -2.95
CA LEU A 147 -7.76 20.42 -1.52
C LEU A 147 -9.14 20.49 -0.84
N LYS A 148 -10.01 21.43 -1.24
CA LYS A 148 -11.40 21.50 -0.74
C LYS A 148 -12.20 20.26 -1.10
N VAL A 149 -12.14 19.80 -2.35
CA VAL A 149 -12.81 18.56 -2.79
C VAL A 149 -12.31 17.35 -2.00
N VAL A 150 -11.00 17.25 -1.78
CA VAL A 150 -10.41 16.20 -0.94
C VAL A 150 -10.92 16.30 0.50
N GLY A 151 -10.95 17.50 1.08
CA GLY A 151 -11.46 17.74 2.42
C GLY A 151 -12.94 17.34 2.57
N GLU A 152 -13.78 17.69 1.60
CA GLU A 152 -15.20 17.29 1.57
C GLU A 152 -15.36 15.77 1.49
N GLN A 153 -14.59 15.10 0.62
CA GLN A 153 -14.63 13.64 0.47
C GLN A 153 -14.37 12.91 1.78
N ILE A 154 -13.42 13.40 2.59
CA ILE A 154 -13.04 12.78 3.88
C ILE A 154 -13.70 13.45 5.08
N GLN A 155 -14.55 14.46 4.85
CA GLN A 155 -15.20 15.25 5.89
C GLN A 155 -14.21 15.86 6.88
N VAL A 156 -13.18 16.51 6.35
CA VAL A 156 -12.16 17.27 7.10
C VAL A 156 -12.23 18.73 6.66
N PRO A 157 -12.27 19.71 7.59
CA PRO A 157 -12.31 21.11 7.23
C PRO A 157 -11.02 21.53 6.50
N VAL A 158 -11.18 22.49 5.58
CA VAL A 158 -10.09 23.11 4.82
C VAL A 158 -10.09 24.60 5.09
N TYR A 159 -8.94 25.14 5.48
CA TYR A 159 -8.70 26.58 5.59
C TYR A 159 -8.03 27.09 4.31
N ALA A 160 -8.56 28.16 3.76
CA ALA A 160 -8.00 28.80 2.57
C ALA A 160 -8.33 30.30 2.54
N GLU A 161 -7.37 31.11 2.08
CA GLU A 161 -7.52 32.54 1.81
C GLU A 161 -7.15 32.82 0.34
N PRO A 162 -8.06 32.66 -0.63
CA PRO A 162 -7.74 32.70 -2.06
C PRO A 162 -7.10 34.03 -2.54
N GLU A 163 -7.46 35.14 -1.89
CA GLU A 163 -6.95 36.47 -2.25
C GLU A 163 -5.59 36.80 -1.59
N ASN A 164 -5.22 36.05 -0.55
CA ASN A 164 -3.96 36.26 0.17
C ASN A 164 -2.83 35.49 -0.53
N LYS A 165 -1.70 36.14 -0.71
CA LYS A 165 -0.48 35.54 -1.31
C LYS A 165 0.62 35.28 -0.27
N ASP A 166 0.43 35.76 0.95
CA ASP A 166 1.36 35.51 2.05
C ASP A 166 1.06 34.15 2.69
N VAL A 167 1.79 33.11 2.29
CA VAL A 167 1.60 31.73 2.76
C VAL A 167 1.88 31.57 4.26
N VAL A 168 2.79 32.42 4.81
CA VAL A 168 3.11 32.40 6.23
C VAL A 168 1.93 32.94 7.04
N ALA A 169 1.35 34.07 6.60
CA ALA A 169 0.16 34.64 7.23
C ALA A 169 -1.03 33.70 7.17
N ILE A 170 -1.29 33.07 6.00
CA ILE A 170 -2.37 32.06 5.82
C ILE A 170 -2.20 30.93 6.85
N ALA A 171 -1.01 30.36 6.95
CA ALA A 171 -0.74 29.25 7.86
C ALA A 171 -0.88 29.65 9.34
N GLN A 172 -0.44 30.85 9.71
CA GLN A 172 -0.60 31.39 11.08
C GLN A 172 -2.08 31.61 11.44
N HIS A 173 -2.88 32.17 10.52
CA HIS A 173 -4.33 32.34 10.71
C HIS A 173 -5.03 30.99 10.82
N ALA A 174 -4.64 30.01 10.00
CA ALA A 174 -5.17 28.65 10.07
C ALA A 174 -4.89 27.99 11.44
N ILE A 175 -3.70 28.20 12.01
CA ILE A 175 -3.35 27.69 13.35
C ILE A 175 -4.20 28.36 14.43
N GLN A 176 -4.46 29.68 14.32
CA GLN A 176 -5.36 30.37 15.24
C GLN A 176 -6.78 29.83 15.15
N GLU A 177 -7.28 29.60 13.94
CA GLU A 177 -8.59 29.00 13.71
C GLU A 177 -8.66 27.56 14.25
N ALA A 178 -7.61 26.76 14.04
CA ALA A 178 -7.52 25.40 14.58
C ALA A 178 -7.64 25.40 16.11
N LYS A 179 -6.92 26.30 16.79
CA LYS A 179 -7.02 26.47 18.26
C LYS A 179 -8.43 26.85 18.69
N ALA A 180 -9.06 27.80 17.99
CA ALA A 180 -10.41 28.27 18.31
C ALA A 180 -11.47 27.19 18.09
N LYS A 181 -11.32 26.33 17.06
CA LYS A 181 -12.27 25.25 16.72
C LYS A 181 -11.95 23.92 17.42
N GLY A 182 -10.85 23.83 18.16
CA GLY A 182 -10.43 22.60 18.83
C GLY A 182 -9.93 21.51 17.88
N ASN A 183 -9.32 21.92 16.74
CA ASN A 183 -8.54 21.00 15.91
C ASN A 183 -7.20 20.73 16.60
N ASP A 184 -6.77 19.48 16.59
CA ASP A 184 -5.55 19.03 17.28
C ASP A 184 -4.38 18.76 16.32
N VAL A 185 -4.63 18.76 15.02
CA VAL A 185 -3.62 18.64 13.97
C VAL A 185 -3.90 19.63 12.85
N VAL A 186 -2.85 20.30 12.35
CA VAL A 186 -2.88 21.18 11.18
C VAL A 186 -1.94 20.61 10.12
N ILE A 187 -2.43 20.34 8.91
CA ILE A 187 -1.63 19.85 7.79
C ILE A 187 -1.55 20.96 6.74
N VAL A 188 -0.35 21.50 6.56
CA VAL A 188 -0.08 22.60 5.63
C VAL A 188 0.36 22.04 4.28
N ASP A 189 -0.53 22.13 3.26
CA ASP A 189 -0.25 21.72 1.89
C ASP A 189 0.39 22.89 1.11
N THR A 190 1.69 22.76 0.78
CA THR A 190 2.46 23.83 0.14
C THR A 190 2.44 23.72 -1.37
N ALA A 191 2.76 24.83 -2.05
CA ALA A 191 3.02 24.84 -3.47
C ALA A 191 4.13 23.86 -3.86
N GLY A 192 4.07 23.36 -5.10
CA GLY A 192 5.17 22.63 -5.71
C GLY A 192 5.46 23.21 -7.08
N ARG A 193 6.73 23.31 -7.43
CA ARG A 193 7.18 23.66 -8.78
C ARG A 193 7.73 22.45 -9.52
N LEU A 194 7.91 22.57 -10.83
CA LEU A 194 8.38 21.47 -11.68
C LEU A 194 9.83 21.07 -11.40
N ALA A 195 10.62 21.99 -10.88
CA ALA A 195 12.01 21.77 -10.49
C ALA A 195 12.29 22.48 -9.17
N VAL A 196 13.36 22.10 -8.52
CA VAL A 196 13.86 22.80 -7.33
C VAL A 196 14.36 24.19 -7.77
N ASP A 197 13.83 25.25 -7.18
CA ASP A 197 14.26 26.62 -7.38
C ASP A 197 14.37 27.36 -6.03
N GLU A 198 15.16 28.42 -6.03
CA GLU A 198 15.46 29.22 -4.83
C GLU A 198 14.22 29.87 -4.22
N GLU A 199 13.27 30.33 -5.04
CA GLU A 199 12.07 31.01 -4.55
C GLU A 199 11.17 30.06 -3.77
N MET A 200 10.90 28.87 -4.33
CA MET A 200 10.13 27.83 -3.66
C MET A 200 10.82 27.36 -2.36
N MET A 201 12.13 27.13 -2.41
CA MET A 201 12.87 26.67 -1.24
C MET A 201 12.88 27.71 -0.12
N ASN A 202 12.99 28.99 -0.45
CA ASN A 202 12.92 30.09 0.52
C ASN A 202 11.51 30.20 1.13
N GLU A 203 10.45 30.03 0.33
CA GLU A 203 9.07 30.04 0.80
C GLU A 203 8.82 28.91 1.82
N ILE A 204 9.21 27.69 1.50
CA ILE A 204 9.03 26.54 2.40
C ILE A 204 9.91 26.69 3.66
N ALA A 205 11.13 27.20 3.52
CA ALA A 205 12.02 27.47 4.66
C ALA A 205 11.41 28.53 5.58
N SER A 206 10.84 29.60 5.05
CA SER A 206 10.15 30.66 5.82
C SER A 206 8.92 30.10 6.55
N LEU A 207 8.14 29.22 5.91
CA LEU A 207 7.05 28.50 6.56
C LEU A 207 7.57 27.65 7.72
N LYS A 208 8.61 26.84 7.49
CA LYS A 208 9.21 26.00 8.54
C LYS A 208 9.70 26.83 9.72
N GLU A 209 10.43 27.91 9.44
CA GLU A 209 10.96 28.82 10.49
C GLU A 209 9.85 29.50 11.28
N SER A 210 8.80 29.97 10.61
CA SER A 210 7.69 30.68 11.27
C SER A 210 6.76 29.76 12.06
N LEU A 211 6.50 28.54 11.56
CA LEU A 211 5.50 27.64 12.14
C LEU A 211 6.07 26.69 13.18
N HIS A 212 7.39 26.45 13.17
CA HIS A 212 8.05 25.43 13.99
C HIS A 212 7.28 24.10 13.96
N PRO A 213 7.09 23.48 12.77
CA PRO A 213 6.25 22.32 12.64
C PRO A 213 6.77 21.15 13.49
N SER A 214 5.85 20.37 14.05
CA SER A 214 6.17 19.12 14.76
C SER A 214 6.76 18.10 13.79
N GLU A 215 6.41 18.22 12.51
CA GLU A 215 6.85 17.30 11.46
C GLU A 215 6.93 18.03 10.10
N THR A 216 8.05 17.95 9.43
CA THR A 216 8.22 18.37 8.03
C THR A 216 8.37 17.13 7.18
N LEU A 217 7.43 16.86 6.28
CA LEU A 217 7.40 15.67 5.45
C LEU A 217 7.72 16.01 3.99
N PHE A 218 8.69 15.30 3.43
CA PHE A 218 9.04 15.40 2.03
C PHE A 218 8.28 14.34 1.22
N VAL A 219 7.46 14.80 0.28
CA VAL A 219 6.62 13.95 -0.59
C VAL A 219 7.26 13.80 -1.95
N VAL A 220 7.54 12.57 -2.35
CA VAL A 220 8.19 12.29 -3.61
C VAL A 220 7.54 11.11 -4.34
N ASP A 221 7.51 11.20 -5.67
CA ASP A 221 7.00 10.15 -6.56
C ASP A 221 8.05 9.04 -6.68
N ALA A 222 7.72 7.83 -6.22
CA ALA A 222 8.62 6.67 -6.28
C ALA A 222 8.96 6.25 -7.71
N MET A 223 8.10 6.57 -8.70
CA MET A 223 8.31 6.19 -10.09
C MET A 223 9.44 6.97 -10.77
N THR A 224 9.88 8.10 -10.20
CA THR A 224 10.96 8.92 -10.77
C THR A 224 12.38 8.36 -10.51
N GLY A 225 12.48 7.23 -9.79
CA GLY A 225 13.76 6.51 -9.63
C GLY A 225 14.85 7.34 -8.96
N GLN A 226 16.01 7.48 -9.62
CA GLN A 226 17.15 8.26 -9.09
C GLN A 226 16.86 9.76 -8.97
N ASP A 227 15.97 10.33 -9.78
CA ASP A 227 15.58 11.74 -9.64
C ASP A 227 14.86 12.00 -8.32
N ALA A 228 14.08 11.02 -7.81
CA ALA A 228 13.52 11.08 -6.47
C ALA A 228 14.61 11.22 -5.39
N VAL A 229 15.69 10.49 -5.54
CA VAL A 229 16.81 10.49 -4.59
C VAL A 229 17.58 11.82 -4.64
N ASN A 230 17.85 12.33 -5.84
CA ASN A 230 18.54 13.61 -6.04
C ASN A 230 17.71 14.76 -5.47
N THR A 231 16.42 14.79 -5.79
CA THR A 231 15.47 15.79 -5.24
C THR A 231 15.38 15.71 -3.73
N ALA A 232 15.30 14.49 -3.17
CA ALA A 232 15.26 14.31 -1.72
C ALA A 232 16.51 14.88 -1.04
N LYS A 233 17.70 14.72 -1.67
CA LYS A 233 18.94 15.28 -1.16
C LYS A 233 18.91 16.81 -1.17
N GLU A 234 18.51 17.45 -2.27
CA GLU A 234 18.44 18.91 -2.40
C GLU A 234 17.47 19.50 -1.34
N PHE A 235 16.28 18.89 -1.18
CA PHE A 235 15.33 19.30 -0.14
C PHE A 235 15.88 19.09 1.26
N ASN A 236 16.56 17.96 1.53
CA ASN A 236 17.13 17.70 2.84
C ASN A 236 18.25 18.67 3.20
N ASP A 237 19.13 18.98 2.26
CA ASP A 237 20.25 19.90 2.47
C ASP A 237 19.76 21.32 2.82
N ARG A 238 18.56 21.72 2.34
CA ARG A 238 17.98 23.06 2.57
C ARG A 238 16.99 23.11 3.74
N LEU A 239 16.14 22.09 3.85
CA LEU A 239 15.02 22.11 4.81
C LEU A 239 15.24 21.22 6.03
N ASP A 240 16.19 20.27 5.96
CA ASP A 240 16.38 19.27 7.02
C ASP A 240 15.03 18.66 7.47
N PHE A 241 14.28 18.07 6.53
CA PHE A 241 12.97 17.50 6.80
C PHE A 241 13.06 16.27 7.73
N ASP A 242 11.94 15.90 8.39
CA ASP A 242 11.91 14.87 9.42
C ASP A 242 11.61 13.47 8.87
N GLY A 243 10.93 13.38 7.73
CA GLY A 243 10.55 12.11 7.12
C GLY A 243 10.18 12.22 5.65
N VAL A 244 10.18 11.07 4.99
CA VAL A 244 9.86 10.92 3.57
C VAL A 244 8.54 10.18 3.39
N ILE A 245 7.77 10.62 2.41
CA ILE A 245 6.58 9.96 1.91
C ILE A 245 6.84 9.54 0.48
N LEU A 246 6.71 8.25 0.19
CA LEU A 246 6.78 7.71 -1.17
C LEU A 246 5.36 7.57 -1.73
N THR A 247 5.05 8.31 -2.77
CA THR A 247 3.78 8.19 -3.48
C THR A 247 3.91 7.30 -4.70
N LYS A 248 2.78 6.84 -5.24
CA LYS A 248 2.66 6.03 -6.46
C LYS A 248 3.48 4.74 -6.45
N LEU A 249 3.67 4.17 -5.26
CA LEU A 249 4.46 2.95 -5.10
C LEU A 249 3.78 1.73 -5.76
N ASP A 250 2.47 1.77 -5.96
CA ASP A 250 1.68 0.80 -6.73
C ASP A 250 2.11 0.72 -8.20
N GLY A 251 2.51 1.85 -8.81
CA GLY A 251 3.05 1.92 -10.16
C GLY A 251 4.56 1.62 -10.25
N ASP A 252 5.29 1.65 -9.14
CA ASP A 252 6.73 1.41 -9.12
C ASP A 252 7.04 -0.09 -9.11
N THR A 253 7.50 -0.60 -10.25
CA THR A 253 7.94 -1.98 -10.41
C THR A 253 9.42 -2.18 -10.10
N ARG A 254 10.20 -1.10 -9.97
CA ARG A 254 11.65 -1.11 -9.77
C ARG A 254 12.03 -1.05 -8.29
N GLY A 255 11.50 -0.07 -7.55
CA GLY A 255 11.71 0.10 -6.11
C GLY A 255 13.02 0.77 -5.70
N GLY A 256 13.79 1.27 -6.66
CA GLY A 256 15.12 1.84 -6.40
C GLY A 256 15.09 3.09 -5.51
N ALA A 257 14.05 3.92 -5.63
CA ALA A 257 13.88 5.11 -4.81
C ALA A 257 13.76 4.73 -3.31
N ALA A 258 12.91 3.74 -2.97
CA ALA A 258 12.72 3.29 -1.59
C ALA A 258 14.02 2.79 -0.95
N LEU A 259 14.85 2.07 -1.72
CA LEU A 259 16.12 1.51 -1.25
C LEU A 259 17.22 2.58 -1.13
N SER A 260 17.18 3.64 -1.94
CA SER A 260 18.26 4.63 -2.02
C SER A 260 18.03 5.86 -1.14
N ILE A 261 16.80 6.35 -1.00
CA ILE A 261 16.49 7.61 -0.31
C ILE A 261 16.97 7.57 1.14
N ARG A 262 16.62 6.54 1.90
CA ARG A 262 17.01 6.43 3.32
C ARG A 262 18.52 6.52 3.50
N THR A 263 19.29 5.86 2.62
CA THR A 263 20.75 5.84 2.71
C THR A 263 21.37 7.18 2.34
N ILE A 264 20.79 7.89 1.38
CA ILE A 264 21.35 9.16 0.86
C ILE A 264 21.01 10.34 1.77
N VAL A 265 19.76 10.43 2.24
CA VAL A 265 19.31 11.57 3.08
C VAL A 265 19.29 11.27 4.57
N THR A 266 19.53 10.02 4.98
CA THR A 266 19.54 9.56 6.38
C THR A 266 18.22 9.82 7.16
N LYS A 267 17.15 10.17 6.45
CA LYS A 267 15.82 10.41 7.01
C LYS A 267 14.90 9.20 6.81
N PRO A 268 14.02 8.89 7.78
CA PRO A 268 13.13 7.73 7.68
C PRO A 268 12.08 7.92 6.59
N ILE A 269 11.74 6.82 5.91
CA ILE A 269 10.50 6.75 5.15
C ILE A 269 9.40 6.43 6.17
N LYS A 270 8.37 7.27 6.27
CA LYS A 270 7.29 7.12 7.26
C LYS A 270 6.04 6.51 6.64
N PHE A 271 5.71 6.93 5.43
CA PHE A 271 4.48 6.49 4.76
C PHE A 271 4.70 6.19 3.28
N VAL A 272 3.81 5.36 2.74
CA VAL A 272 3.75 5.05 1.31
C VAL A 272 2.32 5.18 0.79
N GLY A 273 2.17 5.75 -0.41
CA GLY A 273 0.93 5.76 -1.17
C GLY A 273 0.87 4.54 -2.08
N THR A 274 -0.19 3.75 -1.93
CA THR A 274 -0.38 2.46 -2.61
C THR A 274 -1.59 2.45 -3.54
N GLY A 275 -1.98 3.59 -4.07
CA GLY A 275 -3.10 3.75 -4.99
C GLY A 275 -3.77 5.11 -4.86
N GLU A 276 -4.85 5.36 -5.61
CA GLU A 276 -5.52 6.66 -5.68
C GLU A 276 -6.53 6.91 -4.56
N LYS A 277 -7.12 5.87 -3.96
CA LYS A 277 -8.14 5.99 -2.91
C LYS A 277 -7.60 6.67 -1.66
N MET A 278 -8.47 7.36 -0.90
CA MET A 278 -8.08 8.06 0.33
C MET A 278 -7.59 7.10 1.44
N GLU A 279 -7.98 5.84 1.40
CA GLU A 279 -7.52 4.79 2.30
C GLU A 279 -6.19 4.14 1.86
N ALA A 280 -5.75 4.40 0.61
CA ALA A 280 -4.54 3.82 0.04
C ALA A 280 -3.27 4.55 0.53
N LEU A 281 -3.05 4.49 1.83
CA LEU A 281 -1.88 4.96 2.57
C LEU A 281 -1.50 3.89 3.58
N ASP A 282 -0.25 3.44 3.53
CA ASP A 282 0.30 2.50 4.50
C ASP A 282 1.47 3.16 5.27
N VAL A 283 1.66 2.77 6.53
CA VAL A 283 2.89 3.05 7.27
C VAL A 283 4.02 2.24 6.62
N PHE A 284 5.20 2.83 6.51
CA PHE A 284 6.35 2.15 5.95
C PHE A 284 7.00 1.22 6.97
N TYR A 285 6.89 -0.08 6.74
CA TYR A 285 7.53 -1.12 7.55
C TYR A 285 8.70 -1.75 6.79
N PRO A 286 9.97 -1.43 7.11
CA PRO A 286 11.15 -1.94 6.39
C PRO A 286 11.18 -3.46 6.23
N ASN A 287 10.86 -4.21 7.29
CA ASN A 287 10.83 -5.67 7.24
C ASN A 287 9.78 -6.20 6.24
N ARG A 288 8.56 -5.64 6.24
CA ARG A 288 7.50 -6.05 5.30
C ARG A 288 7.85 -5.69 3.85
N MET A 289 8.57 -4.58 3.65
CA MET A 289 9.08 -4.22 2.32
C MET A 289 10.18 -5.18 1.86
N ALA A 290 11.08 -5.60 2.75
CA ALA A 290 12.07 -6.63 2.45
C ALA A 290 11.40 -7.96 2.07
N ASP A 291 10.35 -8.38 2.80
CA ASP A 291 9.56 -9.57 2.46
C ASP A 291 8.94 -9.46 1.06
N ARG A 292 8.34 -8.31 0.72
CA ARG A 292 7.76 -8.06 -0.61
C ARG A 292 8.80 -8.11 -1.71
N ILE A 293 9.97 -7.46 -1.50
CA ILE A 293 11.10 -7.45 -2.45
C ILE A 293 11.63 -8.87 -2.69
N LEU A 294 11.65 -9.72 -1.67
CA LEU A 294 12.11 -11.11 -1.80
C LEU A 294 11.03 -12.09 -2.28
N GLY A 295 9.82 -11.59 -2.61
CA GLY A 295 8.72 -12.42 -3.05
C GLY A 295 8.16 -13.35 -1.96
N MET A 296 8.42 -13.04 -0.70
CA MET A 296 7.93 -13.80 0.47
C MET A 296 6.48 -13.44 0.85
N GLY A 297 5.92 -12.40 0.20
CA GLY A 297 4.60 -11.88 0.48
C GLY A 297 4.58 -10.96 1.69
N ASP A 298 3.39 -10.48 2.05
CA ASP A 298 3.16 -9.63 3.21
C ASP A 298 1.84 -10.03 3.90
N ILE A 299 1.88 -11.19 4.54
CA ILE A 299 0.70 -11.76 5.21
C ILE A 299 0.20 -10.85 6.33
N VAL A 300 1.11 -10.15 7.03
CA VAL A 300 0.73 -9.29 8.16
C VAL A 300 -0.12 -8.13 7.67
N SER A 301 0.33 -7.40 6.63
CA SER A 301 -0.48 -6.32 6.04
C SER A 301 -1.80 -6.83 5.45
N LEU A 302 -1.82 -8.02 4.86
CA LEU A 302 -3.05 -8.63 4.36
C LEU A 302 -4.05 -8.90 5.50
N VAL A 303 -3.59 -9.46 6.62
CA VAL A 303 -4.43 -9.75 7.80
C VAL A 303 -4.91 -8.45 8.45
N GLU A 304 -4.03 -7.44 8.60
CA GLU A 304 -4.41 -6.13 9.13
C GLU A 304 -5.51 -5.46 8.27
N ARG A 305 -5.34 -5.43 6.95
CA ARG A 305 -6.37 -4.90 6.03
C ARG A 305 -7.68 -5.69 6.10
N ALA A 306 -7.58 -7.02 6.22
CA ALA A 306 -8.76 -7.85 6.40
C ALA A 306 -9.48 -7.52 7.72
N GLN A 307 -8.75 -7.37 8.83
CA GLN A 307 -9.31 -7.03 10.13
C GLN A 307 -9.95 -5.64 10.18
N GLU A 308 -9.35 -4.64 9.52
CA GLU A 308 -9.89 -3.28 9.44
C GLU A 308 -11.24 -3.19 8.71
N GLN A 309 -11.47 -4.09 7.73
CA GLN A 309 -12.70 -4.14 6.95
C GLN A 309 -13.70 -5.18 7.48
N PHE A 310 -13.32 -5.92 8.54
CA PHE A 310 -14.11 -7.01 9.09
C PHE A 310 -15.13 -6.48 10.10
N ASP A 311 -16.38 -6.35 9.66
CA ASP A 311 -17.52 -6.12 10.55
C ASP A 311 -17.95 -7.45 11.17
N GLU A 312 -17.65 -7.63 12.46
CA GLU A 312 -17.95 -8.86 13.19
C GLU A 312 -19.46 -9.15 13.26
N GLU A 313 -20.29 -8.13 13.34
CA GLU A 313 -21.75 -8.28 13.35
C GLU A 313 -22.27 -8.71 11.96
N GLU A 314 -21.73 -8.11 10.92
CA GLU A 314 -22.08 -8.46 9.54
C GLU A 314 -21.63 -9.88 9.20
N ALA A 315 -20.44 -10.30 9.65
CA ALA A 315 -19.95 -11.65 9.50
C ALA A 315 -20.83 -12.68 10.25
N LYS A 316 -21.23 -12.40 11.49
CA LYS A 316 -22.14 -13.25 12.25
C LYS A 316 -23.53 -13.34 11.59
N ARG A 317 -24.01 -12.23 11.04
CA ARG A 317 -25.27 -12.18 10.28
C ARG A 317 -25.21 -13.01 9.01
N LEU A 318 -24.11 -12.88 8.26
CA LEU A 318 -23.85 -13.65 7.05
C LEU A 318 -23.74 -15.15 7.35
N GLN A 319 -23.00 -15.53 8.38
CA GLN A 319 -22.88 -16.92 8.83
C GLN A 319 -24.24 -17.54 9.16
N ARG A 320 -25.11 -16.81 9.88
CA ARG A 320 -26.50 -17.24 10.17
C ARG A 320 -27.33 -17.42 8.91
N LYS A 321 -27.17 -16.54 7.90
CA LYS A 321 -27.87 -16.64 6.62
C LYS A 321 -27.40 -17.86 5.81
N ILE A 322 -26.10 -18.12 5.78
CA ILE A 322 -25.50 -19.29 5.10
C ILE A 322 -26.03 -20.59 5.75
N GLN A 323 -26.01 -20.69 7.10
CA GLN A 323 -26.54 -21.84 7.82
C GLN A 323 -28.01 -22.11 7.53
N LYS A 324 -28.82 -21.02 7.35
CA LYS A 324 -30.24 -21.10 7.01
C LYS A 324 -30.52 -21.25 5.51
N ASN A 325 -29.46 -21.41 4.69
CA ASN A 325 -29.55 -21.47 3.23
C ASN A 325 -30.25 -20.25 2.59
N LYS A 326 -30.07 -19.06 3.21
CA LYS A 326 -30.69 -17.77 2.81
C LYS A 326 -29.66 -16.79 2.21
N PHE A 327 -28.49 -17.26 1.77
CA PHE A 327 -27.51 -16.44 1.07
C PHE A 327 -28.09 -15.97 -0.27
N ASP A 328 -28.14 -14.67 -0.50
CA ASP A 328 -28.76 -14.03 -1.66
C ASP A 328 -27.80 -13.09 -2.43
N PHE A 329 -28.27 -12.45 -3.51
CA PHE A 329 -27.45 -11.55 -4.31
C PHE A 329 -27.11 -10.23 -3.59
N ASN A 330 -27.85 -9.81 -2.55
CA ASN A 330 -27.46 -8.65 -1.77
C ASN A 330 -26.27 -9.00 -0.88
N ASP A 331 -26.25 -10.20 -0.30
CA ASP A 331 -25.10 -10.67 0.48
C ASP A 331 -23.85 -10.82 -0.41
N PHE A 332 -24.04 -11.32 -1.64
CA PHE A 332 -22.96 -11.47 -2.61
C PHE A 332 -22.40 -10.10 -3.05
N LEU A 333 -23.27 -9.11 -3.27
CA LEU A 333 -22.87 -7.73 -3.59
C LEU A 333 -22.10 -7.10 -2.42
N GLY A 334 -22.58 -7.28 -1.19
CA GLY A 334 -21.88 -6.80 0.01
C GLY A 334 -20.46 -7.37 0.14
N GLN A 335 -20.26 -8.66 -0.18
CA GLN A 335 -18.94 -9.26 -0.18
C GLN A 335 -18.01 -8.65 -1.26
N ILE A 336 -18.54 -8.39 -2.47
CA ILE A 336 -17.78 -7.72 -3.52
C ILE A 336 -17.39 -6.31 -3.09
N GLU A 337 -18.29 -5.56 -2.46
CA GLU A 337 -18.00 -4.22 -1.95
C GLU A 337 -16.96 -4.24 -0.83
N GLN A 338 -16.97 -5.24 0.06
CA GLN A 338 -15.93 -5.43 1.07
C GLN A 338 -14.56 -5.72 0.44
N ILE A 339 -14.49 -6.63 -0.54
CA ILE A 339 -13.25 -6.93 -1.26
C ILE A 339 -12.70 -5.67 -1.96
N LYS A 340 -13.56 -4.88 -2.59
CA LYS A 340 -13.16 -3.62 -3.22
C LYS A 340 -12.61 -2.58 -2.22
N LYS A 341 -13.13 -2.55 -1.01
CA LYS A 341 -12.63 -1.67 0.06
C LYS A 341 -11.23 -2.07 0.53
N MET A 342 -10.87 -3.35 0.50
CA MET A 342 -9.54 -3.83 0.88
C MET A 342 -8.42 -3.38 -0.07
N GLY A 343 -8.74 -2.85 -1.24
CA GLY A 343 -7.78 -2.36 -2.23
C GLY A 343 -7.86 -3.09 -3.57
N ASN A 344 -6.78 -2.99 -4.36
CA ASN A 344 -6.67 -3.66 -5.65
C ASN A 344 -6.46 -5.17 -5.42
N LEU A 345 -7.22 -6.00 -6.12
CA LEU A 345 -7.13 -7.47 -6.02
C LEU A 345 -5.74 -8.00 -6.37
N LYS A 346 -5.07 -7.38 -7.33
CA LYS A 346 -3.73 -7.77 -7.75
C LYS A 346 -2.71 -7.53 -6.63
N ASP A 347 -2.87 -6.42 -5.89
CA ASP A 347 -2.03 -6.13 -4.74
C ASP A 347 -2.29 -7.09 -3.58
N LEU A 348 -3.56 -7.36 -3.26
CA LEU A 348 -3.93 -8.33 -2.23
C LEU A 348 -3.38 -9.74 -2.54
N ALA A 349 -3.48 -10.15 -3.80
CA ALA A 349 -2.94 -11.43 -4.25
C ALA A 349 -1.41 -11.50 -4.20
N SER A 350 -0.72 -10.38 -4.44
CA SER A 350 0.74 -10.28 -4.32
C SER A 350 1.24 -10.41 -2.88
N MET A 351 0.39 -10.13 -1.89
CA MET A 351 0.71 -10.30 -0.47
C MET A 351 0.70 -11.77 -0.02
N ILE A 352 0.11 -12.67 -0.80
CA ILE A 352 0.06 -14.10 -0.48
C ILE A 352 1.27 -14.80 -1.09
N PRO A 353 2.14 -15.46 -0.29
CA PRO A 353 3.31 -16.17 -0.80
C PRO A 353 2.94 -17.22 -1.87
N GLY A 354 3.59 -17.16 -3.02
CA GLY A 354 3.40 -18.11 -4.13
C GLY A 354 2.15 -17.89 -5.01
N VAL A 355 1.17 -17.08 -4.57
CA VAL A 355 -0.05 -16.79 -5.34
C VAL A 355 0.17 -15.66 -6.33
N GLY A 356 0.96 -14.65 -5.97
CA GLY A 356 1.26 -13.50 -6.83
C GLY A 356 1.78 -13.91 -8.22
N LYS A 357 2.52 -15.02 -8.33
CA LYS A 357 3.01 -15.55 -9.61
C LYS A 357 1.93 -16.26 -10.42
N ALA A 358 1.07 -17.02 -9.76
CA ALA A 358 -0.02 -17.75 -10.45
C ALA A 358 -1.07 -16.79 -11.04
N ILE A 359 -1.13 -15.56 -10.54
CA ILE A 359 -2.10 -14.52 -10.97
C ILE A 359 -1.45 -13.50 -11.92
N LYS A 360 -0.13 -13.50 -12.07
CA LYS A 360 0.60 -12.57 -12.95
C LYS A 360 0.12 -12.62 -14.41
N ASP A 361 -0.23 -13.81 -14.89
CA ASP A 361 -0.73 -14.06 -16.26
C ASP A 361 -2.27 -14.04 -16.36
N VAL A 362 -2.96 -13.85 -15.24
CA VAL A 362 -4.40 -13.69 -15.21
C VAL A 362 -4.69 -12.19 -15.20
N ASP A 363 -5.23 -11.71 -16.31
CA ASP A 363 -5.75 -10.35 -16.41
C ASP A 363 -6.98 -10.25 -15.49
N ILE A 364 -6.74 -9.87 -14.22
CA ILE A 364 -7.80 -9.59 -13.28
C ILE A 364 -8.27 -8.18 -13.61
N ASP A 365 -9.23 -8.11 -14.51
CA ASP A 365 -9.87 -6.86 -14.89
C ASP A 365 -10.69 -6.35 -13.69
N ASP A 366 -10.24 -5.24 -13.10
CA ASP A 366 -11.01 -4.52 -12.05
C ASP A 366 -12.43 -4.15 -12.55
N ASN A 367 -12.62 -4.06 -13.89
CA ASN A 367 -13.92 -3.85 -14.52
C ASN A 367 -14.83 -5.08 -14.44
N ALA A 368 -14.30 -6.28 -14.20
CA ALA A 368 -15.14 -7.47 -14.03
C ALA A 368 -16.13 -7.33 -12.88
N PHE A 369 -15.76 -6.64 -11.81
CA PHE A 369 -16.67 -6.33 -10.70
C PHE A 369 -17.71 -5.28 -11.08
N VAL A 370 -17.37 -4.33 -11.94
CA VAL A 370 -18.33 -3.31 -12.42
C VAL A 370 -19.48 -3.97 -13.17
N SER A 371 -19.18 -4.92 -14.06
CA SER A 371 -20.21 -5.69 -14.78
C SER A 371 -21.07 -6.52 -13.82
N ILE A 372 -20.49 -7.19 -12.84
CA ILE A 372 -21.21 -7.98 -11.83
C ILE A 372 -22.13 -7.08 -11.00
N GLU A 373 -21.66 -5.94 -10.53
CA GLU A 373 -22.47 -4.97 -9.80
C GLU A 373 -23.62 -4.43 -10.64
N ALA A 374 -23.37 -4.07 -11.91
CA ALA A 374 -24.39 -3.57 -12.81
C ALA A 374 -25.50 -4.62 -13.04
N ILE A 375 -25.12 -5.91 -13.20
CA ILE A 375 -26.08 -7.01 -13.34
C ILE A 375 -26.93 -7.15 -12.07
N ILE A 376 -26.31 -7.18 -10.87
CA ILE A 376 -27.04 -7.35 -9.62
C ILE A 376 -27.92 -6.13 -9.34
N ARG A 377 -27.44 -4.92 -9.57
CA ARG A 377 -28.21 -3.68 -9.38
C ARG A 377 -29.38 -3.55 -10.34
N SER A 378 -29.30 -4.17 -11.53
CA SER A 378 -30.40 -4.26 -12.50
C SER A 378 -31.49 -5.29 -12.14
N MET A 379 -31.25 -6.12 -11.12
CA MET A 379 -32.25 -7.03 -10.56
C MET A 379 -33.21 -6.24 -9.63
N THR A 380 -34.48 -6.62 -9.62
CA THR A 380 -35.43 -6.13 -8.64
C THR A 380 -35.08 -6.66 -7.23
N PRO A 381 -35.56 -6.00 -6.14
CA PRO A 381 -35.33 -6.50 -4.78
C PRO A 381 -35.77 -7.96 -4.58
N LYS A 382 -36.90 -8.36 -5.18
CA LYS A 382 -37.41 -9.74 -5.12
C LYS A 382 -36.50 -10.74 -5.85
N GLU A 383 -35.89 -10.33 -6.96
CA GLU A 383 -34.95 -11.17 -7.73
C GLU A 383 -33.61 -11.32 -7.01
N ARG A 384 -33.15 -10.26 -6.31
CA ARG A 384 -31.92 -10.34 -5.50
C ARG A 384 -32.08 -11.25 -4.30
N THR A 385 -33.24 -11.20 -3.62
CA THR A 385 -33.49 -12.03 -2.44
C THR A 385 -33.91 -13.46 -2.79
N ASN A 386 -34.44 -13.70 -3.99
CA ASN A 386 -34.89 -15.02 -4.44
C ASN A 386 -34.35 -15.36 -5.84
N PRO A 387 -33.09 -15.81 -5.95
CA PRO A 387 -32.45 -16.11 -7.23
C PRO A 387 -33.21 -17.14 -8.10
N GLU A 388 -34.03 -17.99 -7.49
CA GLU A 388 -34.70 -19.09 -8.19
C GLU A 388 -35.84 -18.61 -9.12
N ILE A 389 -36.28 -17.35 -8.97
CA ILE A 389 -37.29 -16.78 -9.87
C ILE A 389 -36.72 -16.25 -11.19
N LEU A 390 -35.39 -16.30 -11.39
CA LEU A 390 -34.71 -15.77 -12.57
C LEU A 390 -34.93 -16.65 -13.81
N ASN A 391 -36.06 -16.50 -14.48
CA ASN A 391 -36.33 -17.14 -15.77
C ASN A 391 -35.66 -16.40 -16.94
N THR A 392 -35.78 -16.96 -18.15
CA THR A 392 -35.15 -16.44 -19.37
C THR A 392 -35.54 -14.99 -19.67
N SER A 393 -36.80 -14.62 -19.56
CA SER A 393 -37.28 -13.27 -19.83
C SER A 393 -36.68 -12.24 -18.83
N ARG A 394 -36.61 -12.60 -17.55
CA ARG A 394 -36.00 -11.75 -16.51
C ARG A 394 -34.50 -11.58 -16.76
N ARG A 395 -33.78 -12.63 -17.12
CA ARG A 395 -32.35 -12.57 -17.48
C ARG A 395 -32.09 -11.67 -18.68
N GLN A 396 -32.95 -11.70 -19.71
CA GLN A 396 -32.87 -10.80 -20.86
C GLN A 396 -33.09 -9.34 -20.46
N ARG A 397 -34.08 -9.06 -19.60
CA ARG A 397 -34.32 -7.72 -19.08
C ARG A 397 -33.15 -7.20 -18.25
N ILE A 398 -32.59 -8.05 -17.38
CA ILE A 398 -31.44 -7.73 -16.57
C ILE A 398 -30.22 -7.44 -17.46
N ALA A 399 -29.95 -8.25 -18.46
CA ALA A 399 -28.85 -8.03 -19.42
C ALA A 399 -28.99 -6.67 -20.12
N LYS A 400 -30.20 -6.34 -20.60
CA LYS A 400 -30.48 -5.04 -21.23
C LYS A 400 -30.29 -3.87 -20.26
N GLY A 401 -30.75 -4.03 -19.01
CA GLY A 401 -30.68 -2.98 -17.97
C GLY A 401 -29.27 -2.73 -17.45
N SER A 402 -28.41 -3.76 -17.45
CA SER A 402 -27.01 -3.67 -17.01
C SER A 402 -26.02 -3.28 -18.11
N GLY A 403 -26.48 -3.16 -19.37
CA GLY A 403 -25.57 -2.94 -20.50
C GLY A 403 -24.69 -4.15 -20.84
N THR A 404 -25.05 -5.35 -20.34
CA THR A 404 -24.31 -6.60 -20.56
C THR A 404 -25.06 -7.52 -21.50
N ASN A 405 -24.53 -8.70 -21.75
CA ASN A 405 -25.18 -9.73 -22.57
C ASN A 405 -25.76 -10.86 -21.67
N ILE A 406 -26.67 -11.66 -22.24
CA ILE A 406 -27.34 -12.75 -21.52
C ILE A 406 -26.34 -13.84 -21.07
N GLN A 407 -25.21 -13.98 -21.75
CA GLN A 407 -24.19 -14.96 -21.41
C GLN A 407 -23.47 -14.57 -20.11
N GLU A 408 -23.18 -13.28 -19.93
CA GLU A 408 -22.60 -12.75 -18.69
C GLU A 408 -23.56 -12.89 -17.51
N VAL A 409 -24.85 -12.60 -17.70
CA VAL A 409 -25.86 -12.83 -16.66
C VAL A 409 -25.94 -14.31 -16.28
N ASN A 410 -25.93 -15.23 -17.26
CA ASN A 410 -25.95 -16.66 -16.98
C ASN A 410 -24.67 -17.14 -16.29
N LYS A 411 -23.50 -16.58 -16.67
CA LYS A 411 -22.20 -16.86 -16.03
C LYS A 411 -22.22 -16.43 -14.57
N LEU A 412 -22.74 -15.23 -14.27
CA LEU A 412 -22.87 -14.75 -12.91
C LEU A 412 -23.79 -15.63 -12.05
N ILE A 413 -24.95 -16.01 -12.56
CA ILE A 413 -25.88 -16.89 -11.84
C ILE A 413 -25.21 -18.23 -11.52
N LYS A 414 -24.50 -18.81 -12.49
CA LYS A 414 -23.75 -20.06 -12.28
C LYS A 414 -22.65 -19.92 -11.23
N GLN A 415 -21.90 -18.83 -11.26
CA GLN A 415 -20.86 -18.53 -10.25
C GLN A 415 -21.48 -18.34 -8.86
N PHE A 416 -22.57 -17.62 -8.76
CA PHE A 416 -23.31 -17.44 -7.51
C PHE A 416 -23.77 -18.78 -6.93
N ASP A 417 -24.37 -19.66 -7.75
CA ASP A 417 -24.79 -20.99 -7.31
C ASP A 417 -23.63 -21.86 -6.85
N GLN A 418 -22.48 -21.78 -7.52
CA GLN A 418 -21.26 -22.48 -7.11
C GLN A 418 -20.74 -21.95 -5.76
N THR A 419 -20.72 -20.62 -5.57
CA THR A 419 -20.32 -19.98 -4.32
C THR A 419 -21.27 -20.41 -3.19
N ARG A 420 -22.57 -20.38 -3.40
CA ARG A 420 -23.57 -20.83 -2.43
C ARG A 420 -23.37 -22.28 -2.02
N LYS A 421 -23.06 -23.17 -2.96
CA LYS A 421 -22.76 -24.59 -2.69
C LYS A 421 -21.48 -24.76 -1.88
N MET A 422 -20.42 -24.04 -2.25
CA MET A 422 -19.13 -24.08 -1.53
C MET A 422 -19.27 -23.59 -0.09
N MET A 423 -19.95 -22.47 0.11
CA MET A 423 -20.21 -21.94 1.47
C MET A 423 -21.01 -22.90 2.34
N LYS A 424 -21.97 -23.61 1.76
CA LYS A 424 -22.72 -24.63 2.48
C LYS A 424 -21.87 -25.82 2.90
N MET A 425 -20.88 -26.21 2.08
CA MET A 425 -19.94 -27.28 2.45
C MET A 425 -19.01 -26.86 3.60
N VAL A 426 -18.59 -25.59 3.61
CA VAL A 426 -17.69 -25.06 4.64
C VAL A 426 -18.39 -24.90 5.99
N THR A 427 -19.67 -24.57 6.02
CA THR A 427 -20.46 -24.39 7.26
C THR A 427 -21.13 -25.67 7.77
N GLY A 428 -21.14 -26.75 6.98
CA GLY A 428 -21.61 -28.05 7.43
C GLY A 428 -20.57 -28.80 8.26
N ASN A 429 -20.99 -29.66 9.19
CA ASN A 429 -20.16 -30.48 10.10
C ASN A 429 -19.06 -31.34 9.43
N GLN A 430 -18.91 -31.26 8.10
CA GLN A 430 -17.88 -31.97 7.35
C GLN A 430 -16.47 -31.36 7.52
N MET A 431 -16.36 -30.10 7.94
CA MET A 431 -15.04 -29.49 8.23
C MET A 431 -14.36 -30.12 9.46
N ALA A 432 -15.14 -30.51 10.47
CA ALA A 432 -14.62 -31.24 11.63
C ALA A 432 -14.07 -32.64 11.24
N GLY A 433 -14.73 -33.30 10.28
CA GLY A 433 -14.28 -34.56 9.72
C GLY A 433 -13.09 -34.46 8.77
N MET A 434 -12.97 -33.34 8.04
CA MET A 434 -11.84 -33.11 7.14
C MET A 434 -10.58 -32.66 7.90
N MET A 435 -10.73 -31.82 8.94
CA MET A 435 -9.64 -31.45 9.85
C MET A 435 -9.13 -32.63 10.69
N SER A 436 -10.02 -33.55 11.10
CA SER A 436 -9.62 -34.76 11.80
C SER A 436 -8.90 -35.77 10.87
N ARG A 437 -9.28 -35.81 9.58
CA ARG A 437 -8.56 -36.60 8.56
C ARG A 437 -7.21 -35.97 8.18
N MET A 438 -7.09 -34.65 8.11
CA MET A 438 -5.79 -33.99 7.91
C MET A 438 -4.86 -34.09 9.13
N LYS A 439 -5.40 -34.15 10.37
CA LYS A 439 -4.59 -34.46 11.58
C LYS A 439 -4.08 -35.90 11.62
N GLY A 440 -4.71 -36.81 10.87
CA GLY A 440 -4.29 -38.21 10.75
C GLY A 440 -3.34 -38.50 9.57
N MET A 441 -3.15 -37.57 8.66
CA MET A 441 -2.19 -37.70 7.57
C MET A 441 -0.80 -37.29 8.05
N LYS A 442 0.01 -38.26 8.45
CA LYS A 442 1.45 -38.10 8.64
C LYS A 442 2.05 -37.66 7.30
N LEU A 443 2.48 -36.41 7.22
CA LEU A 443 3.35 -35.96 6.12
C LEU A 443 4.65 -36.78 6.18
N PRO A 444 5.05 -37.47 5.10
CA PRO A 444 6.31 -38.19 5.08
C PRO A 444 7.45 -37.16 5.14
N GLY A 445 8.23 -37.16 6.24
CA GLY A 445 9.47 -36.40 6.30
C GLY A 445 9.71 -35.51 7.53
N MET A 446 8.92 -35.60 8.62
CA MET A 446 9.29 -34.98 9.90
C MET A 446 9.79 -36.03 10.89
N PRO A 447 11.04 -35.93 11.37
CA PRO A 447 11.54 -36.73 12.51
C PRO A 447 10.90 -36.23 13.83
N LYS A 448 10.85 -37.15 14.78
CA LYS A 448 10.32 -36.93 16.15
C LYS A 448 11.10 -35.87 16.91
#